data_9d666d982cc97791866464c60b84dae9
#
_entry.id   9d666d982cc97791866464c60b84dae9
#
_cell.length_a   1.000
_cell.length_b   1.000
_cell.length_c   1.000
_cell.angle_alpha   90.00
_cell.angle_beta   90.00
_cell.angle_gamma   90.00
#
_symmetry.space_group_name_H-M   'P 1'
#
loop_
_entity.id
_entity.type
_entity.pdbx_description
1 polymer ?
#
loop_
_entity_poly.entity_id
_entity_poly.type
_entity_poly.pdbx_seq_one_letter_code
_entity_poly.pdbx_strand_id
1 'polypeptide(L)'
;MSTEITEKISRLLALAASPYEAEARAALLKARQLMAEHKLCPEDITPPERQRVIKESTGVTSTKMSSPWAVQLSAIIGEHYCCRHYILNIKGRKIHEIGFVGFEDDYKVCKMVYRYAFESIMSRCADIKKQRGYSAAVLRQMCNSYGWGFCQGLLAAFEEQSAQHQEWGLVMVIPKPCLLYTSPSPRD
;
A
#
# COMPACT_ATOMS: atom_id res chain seq x y z
N MET A 1 1.10 33.87 11.42
CA MET A 1 2.12 32.86 11.77
C MET A 1 1.85 31.46 11.18
N SER A 2 0.61 31.03 11.09
CA SER A 2 0.28 29.73 10.47
C SER A 2 0.59 29.68 8.96
N THR A 3 0.27 30.73 8.23
CA THR A 3 0.38 30.81 6.76
C THR A 3 1.82 30.69 6.23
N GLU A 4 2.79 31.30 6.89
CA GLU A 4 4.21 31.24 6.46
C GLU A 4 4.80 29.82 6.58
N ILE A 5 4.41 29.10 7.64
CA ILE A 5 4.87 27.72 7.86
C ILE A 5 4.23 26.79 6.83
N THR A 6 2.95 26.97 6.57
CA THR A 6 2.22 26.20 5.56
C THR A 6 2.81 26.42 4.17
N GLU A 7 3.15 27.67 3.79
CA GLU A 7 3.84 27.96 2.54
C GLU A 7 5.24 27.33 2.47
N LYS A 8 6.00 27.36 3.58
CA LYS A 8 7.32 26.76 3.64
C LYS A 8 7.27 25.24 3.46
N ILE A 9 6.30 24.58 4.08
CA ILE A 9 6.09 23.14 3.90
C ILE A 9 5.65 22.82 2.47
N SER A 10 4.74 23.62 1.90
CA SER A 10 4.31 23.46 0.50
C SER A 10 5.48 23.56 -0.50
N ARG A 11 6.41 24.52 -0.28
CA ARG A 11 7.61 24.66 -1.10
C ARG A 11 8.56 23.46 -0.95
N LEU A 12 8.71 22.91 0.26
CA LEU A 12 9.52 21.72 0.50
C LEU A 12 8.91 20.48 -0.15
N LEU A 13 7.59 20.34 -0.13
CA LEU A 13 6.90 19.26 -0.82
C LEU A 13 7.01 19.38 -2.34
N ALA A 14 6.97 20.59 -2.89
CA ALA A 14 7.24 20.82 -4.31
C ALA A 14 8.69 20.49 -4.68
N LEU A 15 9.66 20.77 -3.81
CA LEU A 15 11.07 20.40 -4.02
C LEU A 15 11.30 18.89 -3.93
N ALA A 16 10.44 18.17 -3.22
CA ALA A 16 10.46 16.71 -3.17
C ALA A 16 10.13 16.03 -4.50
N ALA A 17 9.56 16.77 -5.46
CA ALA A 17 9.38 16.33 -6.85
C ALA A 17 10.63 16.56 -7.73
N SER A 18 11.76 17.01 -7.16
CA SER A 18 13.02 17.21 -7.86
C SER A 18 13.57 15.88 -8.43
N PRO A 19 14.19 15.88 -9.61
CA PRO A 19 14.86 14.71 -10.17
C PRO A 19 16.12 14.29 -9.38
N TYR A 20 16.61 15.12 -8.47
CA TYR A 20 17.78 14.82 -7.63
C TYR A 20 17.33 14.11 -6.34
N GLU A 21 17.57 12.81 -6.27
CA GLU A 21 17.08 11.93 -5.19
C GLU A 21 17.51 12.39 -3.78
N ALA A 22 18.75 12.85 -3.61
CA ALA A 22 19.27 13.32 -2.33
C ALA A 22 18.55 14.60 -1.86
N GLU A 23 18.29 15.52 -2.79
CA GLU A 23 17.58 16.77 -2.52
C GLU A 23 16.09 16.53 -2.22
N ALA A 24 15.45 15.70 -3.03
CA ALA A 24 14.05 15.28 -2.83
C ALA A 24 13.86 14.62 -1.45
N ARG A 25 14.77 13.73 -1.08
CA ARG A 25 14.73 13.04 0.22
C ARG A 25 14.92 14.01 1.39
N ALA A 26 15.91 14.93 1.29
CA ALA A 26 16.14 15.94 2.33
C ALA A 26 14.93 16.89 2.49
N ALA A 27 14.32 17.30 1.38
CA ALA A 27 13.14 18.14 1.37
C ALA A 27 11.94 17.45 2.02
N LEU A 28 11.70 16.18 1.71
CA LEU A 28 10.65 15.37 2.34
C LEU A 28 10.83 15.25 3.85
N LEU A 29 12.04 14.94 4.30
CA LEU A 29 12.33 14.81 5.73
C LEU A 29 12.11 16.15 6.46
N LYS A 30 12.53 17.25 5.86
CA LYS A 30 12.34 18.58 6.46
C LYS A 30 10.89 19.02 6.47
N ALA A 31 10.14 18.76 5.40
CA ALA A 31 8.70 19.02 5.36
C ALA A 31 7.98 18.26 6.49
N ARG A 32 8.28 16.98 6.61
CA ARG A 32 7.71 16.10 7.62
C ARG A 32 8.04 16.54 9.04
N GLN A 33 9.28 16.98 9.30
CA GLN A 33 9.67 17.53 10.59
C GLN A 33 8.84 18.76 10.94
N LEU A 34 8.70 19.72 10.03
CA LEU A 34 7.92 20.93 10.25
C LEU A 34 6.44 20.64 10.49
N MET A 35 5.88 19.66 9.77
CA MET A 35 4.49 19.24 9.99
C MET A 35 4.30 18.68 11.41
N ALA A 36 5.23 17.85 11.88
CA ALA A 36 5.18 17.28 13.23
C ALA A 36 5.37 18.35 14.32
N GLU A 37 6.33 19.26 14.16
CA GLU A 37 6.61 20.37 15.10
C GLU A 37 5.39 21.28 15.29
N HIS A 38 4.63 21.53 14.22
CA HIS A 38 3.48 22.41 14.22
C HIS A 38 2.13 21.69 14.31
N LYS A 39 2.13 20.36 14.48
CA LYS A 39 0.93 19.51 14.52
C LYS A 39 0.01 19.73 13.30
N LEU A 40 0.61 20.00 12.15
CA LEU A 40 -0.10 20.20 10.89
C LEU A 40 -0.29 18.87 10.18
N CYS A 41 -1.51 18.60 9.74
CA CYS A 41 -1.80 17.49 8.84
C CYS A 41 -1.54 17.90 7.37
N PRO A 42 -1.26 16.96 6.46
CA PRO A 42 -1.15 17.26 5.03
C PRO A 42 -2.36 18.03 4.48
N GLU A 43 -3.54 17.75 5.03
CA GLU A 43 -4.82 18.38 4.69
C GLU A 43 -4.87 19.88 5.02
N ASP A 44 -4.10 20.34 6.03
CA ASP A 44 -4.00 21.75 6.44
C ASP A 44 -3.11 22.56 5.49
N ILE A 45 -2.29 21.88 4.68
CA ILE A 45 -1.26 22.50 3.84
C ILE A 45 -1.73 22.63 2.40
N THR A 46 -2.50 21.67 1.94
CA THR A 46 -3.09 21.69 0.60
C THR A 46 -4.50 22.26 0.72
N PRO A 47 -4.86 23.33 -0.05
CA PRO A 47 -6.28 23.67 -0.19
C PRO A 47 -6.99 22.38 -0.60
N PRO A 48 -8.22 22.15 -0.13
CA PRO A 48 -8.93 20.90 -0.42
C PRO A 48 -9.26 20.83 -1.91
N GLU A 49 -8.27 20.59 -2.74
CA GLU A 49 -8.50 19.92 -4.00
C GLU A 49 -9.16 18.61 -3.58
N ARG A 50 -10.41 18.42 -4.01
CA ARG A 50 -11.20 17.24 -3.69
C ARG A 50 -10.39 16.01 -4.11
N GLN A 51 -9.63 15.45 -3.18
CA GLN A 51 -8.84 14.25 -3.44
C GLN A 51 -9.81 13.17 -3.92
N ARG A 52 -9.65 12.77 -5.16
CA ARG A 52 -10.52 11.81 -5.80
C ARG A 52 -10.28 10.44 -5.19
N VAL A 53 -11.32 9.87 -4.58
CA VAL A 53 -11.27 8.48 -4.12
C VAL A 53 -11.43 7.56 -5.33
N ILE A 54 -10.47 6.66 -5.51
CA ILE A 54 -10.48 5.64 -6.56
C ILE A 54 -10.77 4.28 -5.93
N LYS A 55 -11.63 3.52 -6.61
CA LYS A 55 -11.91 2.12 -6.31
C LYS A 55 -11.74 1.32 -7.59
N GLU A 56 -10.59 0.70 -7.75
CA GLU A 56 -10.27 -0.04 -8.96
C GLU A 56 -9.56 -1.37 -8.65
N SER A 57 -9.64 -2.29 -9.60
CA SER A 57 -8.91 -3.54 -9.59
C SER A 57 -7.42 -3.34 -9.89
N THR A 58 -6.60 -4.18 -9.28
CA THR A 58 -5.17 -4.26 -9.60
C THR A 58 -4.88 -5.03 -10.88
N GLY A 59 -5.87 -5.78 -11.39
CA GLY A 59 -5.71 -6.76 -12.47
C GLY A 59 -5.09 -8.08 -12.01
N VAL A 60 -4.80 -8.22 -10.71
CA VAL A 60 -4.28 -9.46 -10.14
C VAL A 60 -5.42 -10.35 -9.69
N THR A 61 -5.38 -11.61 -10.11
CA THR A 61 -6.34 -12.62 -9.71
C THR A 61 -5.67 -13.68 -8.83
N SER A 62 -6.41 -14.22 -7.89
CA SER A 62 -5.97 -15.30 -7.01
C SER A 62 -7.01 -16.40 -6.91
N THR A 63 -6.55 -17.59 -6.51
CA THR A 63 -7.43 -18.70 -6.15
C THR A 63 -7.01 -19.28 -4.81
N LYS A 64 -7.94 -19.96 -4.12
CA LYS A 64 -7.61 -20.66 -2.88
C LYS A 64 -6.49 -21.70 -3.01
N MET A 65 -6.23 -22.18 -4.23
CA MET A 65 -5.25 -23.24 -4.48
C MET A 65 -3.91 -22.71 -5.00
N SER A 66 -3.89 -21.72 -5.87
CA SER A 66 -2.67 -21.32 -6.59
C SER A 66 -1.93 -20.16 -5.96
N SER A 67 -2.63 -19.26 -5.28
CA SER A 67 -2.05 -18.06 -4.66
C SER A 67 -2.91 -17.55 -3.50
N PRO A 68 -3.20 -18.38 -2.47
CA PRO A 68 -4.07 -17.98 -1.37
C PRO A 68 -3.51 -16.82 -0.55
N TRP A 69 -2.20 -16.67 -0.53
CA TRP A 69 -1.45 -15.60 0.14
C TRP A 69 -1.66 -14.21 -0.49
N ALA A 70 -2.12 -14.14 -1.75
CA ALA A 70 -2.26 -12.87 -2.47
C ALA A 70 -3.27 -11.91 -1.79
N VAL A 71 -4.29 -12.47 -1.16
CA VAL A 71 -5.27 -11.69 -0.37
C VAL A 71 -4.61 -11.11 0.88
N GLN A 72 -3.82 -11.90 1.60
CA GLN A 72 -3.09 -11.41 2.77
C GLN A 72 -2.06 -10.34 2.39
N LEU A 73 -1.34 -10.55 1.30
CA LEU A 73 -0.40 -9.56 0.76
C LEU A 73 -1.11 -8.23 0.48
N SER A 74 -2.31 -8.27 -0.11
CA SER A 74 -3.08 -7.06 -0.38
C SER A 74 -3.57 -6.36 0.89
N ALA A 75 -3.91 -7.10 1.94
CA ALA A 75 -4.28 -6.54 3.24
C ALA A 75 -3.11 -5.77 3.85
N ILE A 76 -1.94 -6.42 3.93
CA ILE A 76 -0.72 -5.84 4.51
C ILE A 76 -0.33 -4.56 3.75
N ILE A 77 -0.24 -4.62 2.42
CA ILE A 77 0.17 -3.46 1.63
C ILE A 77 -0.88 -2.35 1.68
N GLY A 78 -2.17 -2.69 1.57
CA GLY A 78 -3.24 -1.70 1.65
C GLY A 78 -3.20 -0.90 2.94
N GLU A 79 -3.00 -1.56 4.08
CA GLU A 79 -2.92 -0.93 5.39
C GLU A 79 -1.74 0.05 5.51
N HIS A 80 -0.58 -0.33 4.98
CA HIS A 80 0.63 0.49 5.08
C HIS A 80 0.73 1.61 4.03
N TYR A 81 -0.12 1.58 3.00
CA TYR A 81 -0.16 2.59 1.94
C TYR A 81 -1.51 3.32 1.87
N CYS A 82 -2.16 3.54 3.02
CA CYS A 82 -3.39 4.34 3.16
C CYS A 82 -4.54 3.90 2.25
N CYS A 83 -4.56 2.61 1.86
CA CYS A 83 -5.60 2.03 1.02
C CYS A 83 -6.32 0.90 1.73
N ARG A 84 -7.58 0.66 1.36
CA ARG A 84 -8.29 -0.56 1.75
C ARG A 84 -8.33 -1.53 0.59
N HIS A 85 -7.89 -2.76 0.85
CA HIS A 85 -8.06 -3.84 -0.11
C HIS A 85 -9.52 -4.32 -0.13
N TYR A 86 -9.97 -4.80 -1.27
CA TYR A 86 -11.22 -5.52 -1.44
C TYR A 86 -11.06 -6.67 -2.41
N ILE A 87 -11.98 -7.62 -2.31
CA ILE A 87 -11.98 -8.83 -3.11
C ILE A 87 -13.27 -8.86 -3.92
N LEU A 88 -13.12 -9.00 -5.24
CA LEU A 88 -14.25 -9.27 -6.14
C LEU A 88 -14.29 -10.75 -6.47
N ASN A 89 -15.42 -11.37 -6.17
CA ASN A 89 -15.69 -12.74 -6.58
C ASN A 89 -16.20 -12.74 -8.01
N ILE A 90 -15.48 -13.37 -8.92
CA ILE A 90 -15.92 -13.50 -10.31
C ILE A 90 -17.03 -14.56 -10.37
N LYS A 91 -18.24 -14.14 -10.76
CA LYS A 91 -19.42 -15.01 -10.85
C LYS A 91 -19.12 -16.27 -11.71
N GLY A 92 -19.42 -17.45 -11.18
CA GLY A 92 -19.20 -18.72 -11.91
C GLY A 92 -17.74 -19.23 -11.92
N ARG A 93 -16.80 -18.51 -11.30
CA ARG A 93 -15.39 -18.93 -11.19
C ARG A 93 -14.92 -18.91 -9.75
N LYS A 94 -14.05 -19.87 -9.37
CA LYS A 94 -13.40 -19.89 -8.04
C LYS A 94 -12.16 -18.98 -8.03
N ILE A 95 -12.32 -17.78 -8.60
CA ILE A 95 -11.25 -16.80 -8.78
C ILE A 95 -11.66 -15.52 -8.06
N HIS A 96 -10.73 -14.95 -7.33
CA HIS A 96 -10.87 -13.66 -6.68
C HIS A 96 -10.02 -12.64 -7.42
N GLU A 97 -10.58 -11.52 -7.74
CA GLU A 97 -9.85 -10.35 -8.23
C GLU A 97 -9.61 -9.38 -7.09
N ILE A 98 -8.39 -8.86 -6.99
CA ILE A 98 -7.97 -8.01 -5.89
C ILE A 98 -7.94 -6.56 -6.35
N GLY A 99 -8.56 -5.69 -5.55
CA GLY A 99 -8.57 -4.26 -5.78
C GLY A 99 -8.27 -3.45 -4.52
N PHE A 100 -8.08 -2.15 -4.71
CA PHE A 100 -7.88 -1.19 -3.62
C PHE A 100 -8.84 -0.01 -3.74
N VAL A 101 -9.14 0.56 -2.57
CA VAL A 101 -9.86 1.83 -2.42
C VAL A 101 -8.97 2.78 -1.64
N GLY A 102 -8.73 3.97 -2.17
CA GLY A 102 -7.91 5.00 -1.54
C GLY A 102 -7.95 6.29 -2.33
N PHE A 103 -7.24 7.30 -1.85
CA PHE A 103 -7.02 8.50 -2.65
C PHE A 103 -6.16 8.18 -3.86
N GLU A 104 -6.30 8.94 -4.93
CA GLU A 104 -5.72 8.61 -6.24
C GLU A 104 -4.21 8.36 -6.19
N ASP A 105 -3.47 9.18 -5.47
CA ASP A 105 -2.01 9.05 -5.37
C ASP A 105 -1.61 7.85 -4.50
N ASP A 106 -2.28 7.66 -3.36
CA ASP A 106 -2.08 6.49 -2.50
C ASP A 106 -2.41 5.20 -3.24
N TYR A 107 -3.52 5.20 -4.01
CA TYR A 107 -3.91 4.07 -4.84
C TYR A 107 -2.85 3.71 -5.87
N LYS A 108 -2.28 4.69 -6.58
CA LYS A 108 -1.24 4.46 -7.59
C LYS A 108 -0.02 3.77 -6.97
N VAL A 109 0.44 4.29 -5.84
CA VAL A 109 1.59 3.72 -5.11
C VAL A 109 1.26 2.33 -4.56
N CYS A 110 0.13 2.18 -3.89
CA CYS A 110 -0.32 0.91 -3.34
C CYS A 110 -0.42 -0.19 -4.41
N LYS A 111 -1.04 0.12 -5.55
CA LYS A 111 -1.15 -0.79 -6.71
C LYS A 111 0.21 -1.19 -7.26
N MET A 112 1.12 -0.23 -7.40
CA MET A 112 2.47 -0.48 -7.92
C MET A 112 3.26 -1.42 -6.98
N VAL A 113 3.27 -1.12 -5.68
CA VAL A 113 3.97 -1.93 -4.66
C VAL A 113 3.37 -3.33 -4.58
N TYR A 114 2.05 -3.44 -4.59
CA TYR A 114 1.37 -4.73 -4.56
C TYR A 114 1.72 -5.61 -5.76
N ARG A 115 1.67 -5.04 -6.98
CA ARG A 115 2.02 -5.77 -8.19
C ARG A 115 3.47 -6.22 -8.18
N TYR A 116 4.38 -5.35 -7.79
CA TYR A 116 5.80 -5.69 -7.67
C TYR A 116 6.03 -6.85 -6.69
N ALA A 117 5.44 -6.78 -5.49
CA ALA A 117 5.56 -7.84 -4.49
C ALA A 117 4.94 -9.15 -4.97
N PHE A 118 3.76 -9.09 -5.62
CA PHE A 118 3.10 -10.26 -6.20
C PHE A 118 3.95 -10.91 -7.29
N GLU A 119 4.48 -10.13 -8.22
CA GLU A 119 5.33 -10.60 -9.32
C GLU A 119 6.64 -11.20 -8.80
N SER A 120 7.23 -10.63 -7.74
CA SER A 120 8.42 -11.17 -7.08
C SER A 120 8.17 -12.57 -6.51
N ILE A 121 7.04 -12.76 -5.82
CA ILE A 121 6.65 -14.09 -5.30
C ILE A 121 6.41 -15.06 -6.46
N MET A 122 5.70 -14.62 -7.51
CA MET A 122 5.38 -15.46 -8.67
C MET A 122 6.63 -15.88 -9.43
N SER A 123 7.61 -14.99 -9.58
CA SER A 123 8.92 -15.30 -10.16
C SER A 123 9.63 -16.41 -9.40
N ARG A 124 9.68 -16.29 -8.06
CA ARG A 124 10.26 -17.34 -7.22
C ARG A 124 9.49 -18.65 -7.29
N CYS A 125 8.16 -18.59 -7.35
CA CYS A 125 7.32 -19.78 -7.56
C CYS A 125 7.60 -20.46 -8.90
N ALA A 126 7.89 -19.69 -9.95
CA ALA A 126 8.29 -20.25 -11.24
C ALA A 126 9.59 -21.05 -11.14
N ASP A 127 10.57 -20.56 -10.37
CA ASP A 127 11.82 -21.30 -10.15
C ASP A 127 11.62 -22.55 -9.26
N ILE A 128 10.79 -22.48 -8.24
CA ILE A 128 10.41 -23.67 -7.44
C ILE A 128 9.78 -24.75 -8.33
N LYS A 129 8.91 -24.36 -9.26
CA LYS A 129 8.23 -25.30 -10.17
C LYS A 129 9.17 -25.99 -11.17
N LYS A 130 10.36 -25.46 -11.41
CA LYS A 130 11.38 -26.10 -12.27
C LYS A 130 12.12 -27.25 -11.57
N GLN A 131 11.97 -27.39 -10.24
CA GLN A 131 12.63 -28.45 -9.48
C GLN A 131 12.11 -29.83 -9.88
N ARG A 132 13.06 -30.74 -10.18
CA ARG A 132 12.74 -32.13 -10.53
C ARG A 132 12.61 -32.99 -9.28
N GLY A 133 11.85 -34.08 -9.38
CA GLY A 133 11.71 -35.05 -8.29
C GLY A 133 10.53 -34.80 -7.33
N TYR A 134 9.79 -33.73 -7.52
CA TYR A 134 8.62 -33.39 -6.69
C TYR A 134 7.32 -33.49 -7.49
N SER A 135 6.24 -33.95 -6.84
CA SER A 135 4.92 -33.92 -7.44
C SER A 135 4.39 -32.49 -7.58
N ALA A 136 3.46 -32.26 -8.50
CA ALA A 136 2.82 -30.97 -8.70
C ALA A 136 2.11 -30.44 -7.43
N ALA A 137 1.62 -31.34 -6.56
CA ALA A 137 1.01 -30.98 -5.29
C ALA A 137 2.04 -30.43 -4.31
N VAL A 138 3.21 -31.08 -4.18
CA VAL A 138 4.31 -30.63 -3.33
C VAL A 138 4.86 -29.29 -3.82
N LEU A 139 5.11 -29.14 -5.13
CA LEU A 139 5.59 -27.87 -5.69
C LEU A 139 4.62 -26.72 -5.43
N ARG A 140 3.32 -26.97 -5.55
CA ARG A 140 2.29 -25.97 -5.21
C ARG A 140 2.31 -25.59 -3.73
N GLN A 141 2.47 -26.59 -2.84
CA GLN A 141 2.59 -26.34 -1.40
C GLN A 141 3.83 -25.50 -1.08
N MET A 142 4.98 -25.83 -1.68
CA MET A 142 6.20 -25.04 -1.53
C MET A 142 6.02 -23.59 -1.99
N CYS A 143 5.38 -23.36 -3.14
CA CYS A 143 5.05 -22.01 -3.61
C CYS A 143 4.13 -21.26 -2.64
N ASN A 144 3.11 -21.93 -2.10
CA ASN A 144 2.21 -21.31 -1.15
C ASN A 144 2.91 -20.99 0.17
N SER A 145 3.73 -21.91 0.69
CA SER A 145 4.53 -21.67 1.90
C SER A 145 5.50 -20.51 1.73
N TYR A 146 6.16 -20.40 0.56
CA TYR A 146 7.00 -19.26 0.25
C TYR A 146 6.21 -17.94 0.24
N GLY A 147 5.04 -17.91 -0.41
CA GLY A 147 4.19 -16.73 -0.46
C GLY A 147 3.71 -16.28 0.92
N TRP A 148 3.33 -17.21 1.79
CA TRP A 148 2.97 -16.92 3.18
C TRP A 148 4.17 -16.40 3.98
N GLY A 149 5.35 -17.02 3.84
CA GLY A 149 6.58 -16.56 4.48
C GLY A 149 6.97 -15.15 4.04
N PHE A 150 6.82 -14.84 2.75
CA PHE A 150 7.04 -13.49 2.22
C PHE A 150 6.09 -12.47 2.86
N CYS A 151 4.80 -12.80 2.99
CA CYS A 151 3.82 -11.92 3.65
C CYS A 151 4.20 -11.64 5.10
N GLN A 152 4.60 -12.67 5.85
CA GLN A 152 5.02 -12.51 7.24
C GLN A 152 6.29 -11.67 7.38
N GLY A 153 7.29 -11.91 6.53
CA GLY A 153 8.52 -11.13 6.51
C GLY A 153 8.29 -9.65 6.15
N LEU A 154 7.39 -9.40 5.20
CA LEU A 154 7.01 -8.03 4.82
C LEU A 154 6.29 -7.31 5.96
N LEU A 155 5.35 -7.97 6.63
CA LEU A 155 4.65 -7.41 7.79
C LEU A 155 5.63 -7.06 8.91
N ALA A 156 6.52 -8.00 9.27
CA ALA A 156 7.53 -7.76 10.30
C ALA A 156 8.45 -6.57 9.95
N ALA A 157 8.86 -6.46 8.67
CA ALA A 157 9.68 -5.34 8.22
C ALA A 157 8.93 -3.98 8.33
N PHE A 158 7.64 -3.96 8.01
CA PHE A 158 6.82 -2.75 8.18
C PHE A 158 6.61 -2.39 9.66
N GLU A 159 6.40 -3.37 10.52
CA GLU A 159 6.27 -3.17 11.97
C GLU A 159 7.57 -2.63 12.57
N GLU A 160 8.71 -3.20 12.19
CA GLU A 160 10.03 -2.72 12.62
C GLU A 160 10.28 -1.28 12.15
N GLN A 161 9.99 -0.98 10.89
CA GLN A 161 10.09 0.37 10.35
C GLN A 161 9.19 1.36 11.11
N SER A 162 7.97 0.95 11.43
CA SER A 162 7.03 1.78 12.19
C SER A 162 7.51 2.01 13.62
N ALA A 163 8.08 1.00 14.27
CA ALA A 163 8.66 1.13 15.62
C ALA A 163 9.86 2.09 15.64
N GLN A 164 10.76 2.00 14.65
CA GLN A 164 11.91 2.91 14.52
C GLN A 164 11.47 4.36 14.29
N HIS A 165 10.34 4.59 13.62
CA HIS A 165 9.81 5.92 13.37
C HIS A 165 8.95 6.48 14.51
N GLN A 166 8.51 5.67 15.47
CA GLN A 166 7.79 6.16 16.67
C GLN A 166 8.63 7.06 17.54
N GLU A 167 9.95 6.86 17.60
CA GLU A 167 10.87 7.76 18.30
C GLU A 167 10.86 9.21 17.74
N TRP A 168 10.43 9.38 16.52
CA TRP A 168 10.35 10.68 15.83
C TRP A 168 8.97 11.35 15.90
N GLY A 169 8.02 10.77 16.64
CA GLY A 169 6.64 11.28 16.76
C GLY A 169 5.85 11.31 15.43
N LEU A 170 6.36 10.62 14.44
CA LEU A 170 5.80 10.59 13.09
C LEU A 170 4.87 9.39 12.95
N VAL A 171 3.76 9.44 13.66
CA VAL A 171 2.61 8.60 13.35
C VAL A 171 2.18 8.98 11.93
N MET A 172 2.28 8.06 10.98
CA MET A 172 1.54 8.18 9.73
C MET A 172 0.08 8.29 10.14
N VAL A 173 -0.50 9.46 10.02
CA VAL A 173 -1.92 9.67 10.25
C VAL A 173 -2.60 8.98 9.07
N ILE A 174 -2.95 7.72 9.27
CA ILE A 174 -3.85 7.02 8.35
C ILE A 174 -5.16 7.80 8.42
N PRO A 175 -5.62 8.43 7.34
CA PRO A 175 -6.89 9.12 7.34
C PRO A 175 -7.93 8.15 7.88
N LYS A 176 -8.61 8.49 8.98
CA LYS A 176 -9.60 7.60 9.56
C LYS A 176 -10.60 7.25 8.48
N PRO A 177 -10.86 5.96 8.21
CA PRO A 177 -11.68 5.50 7.08
C PRO A 177 -13.17 5.86 7.20
N CYS A 178 -13.56 6.72 8.11
CA CYS A 178 -14.97 7.12 8.28
C CYS A 178 -15.57 7.82 7.05
N LEU A 179 -14.74 8.40 6.18
CA LEU A 179 -15.24 9.01 4.93
C LEU A 179 -15.52 7.99 3.81
N LEU A 180 -15.01 6.76 3.90
CA LEU A 180 -15.26 5.73 2.90
C LEU A 180 -16.59 4.97 3.11
N TYR A 181 -17.25 5.17 4.25
CA TYR A 181 -18.48 4.45 4.60
C TYR A 181 -19.78 5.26 4.43
N THR A 182 -19.70 6.52 4.02
CA THR A 182 -20.89 7.37 3.84
C THR A 182 -21.49 7.31 2.45
N SER A 183 -21.09 6.35 1.62
CA SER A 183 -21.84 6.08 0.39
C SER A 183 -23.07 5.25 0.76
N PRO A 184 -24.31 5.78 0.63
CA PRO A 184 -25.50 5.00 0.89
C PRO A 184 -25.52 3.80 -0.05
N SER A 185 -25.72 2.62 0.53
CA SER A 185 -25.94 1.40 -0.25
C SER A 185 -27.17 1.62 -1.12
N PRO A 186 -27.12 1.41 -2.43
CA PRO A 186 -28.31 1.41 -3.25
C PRO A 186 -29.06 0.11 -2.94
N ARG A 187 -29.94 0.18 -1.95
CA ARG A 187 -31.08 -0.71 -1.77
C ARG A 187 -32.26 0.20 -1.58
N ASP A 188 -32.95 0.41 -2.67
CA ASP A 188 -34.41 0.38 -2.79
C ASP A 188 -34.73 0.36 -4.27
#